data_98fd31cb53e9c976676c371962f058d1
#
_entry.id   98fd31cb53e9c976676c371962f058d1
#
_cell.length_a   1.000
_cell.length_b   1.000
_cell.length_c   1.000
_cell.angle_alpha   90.00
_cell.angle_beta   90.00
_cell.angle_gamma   90.00
#
_symmetry.space_group_name_H-M   'P 1'
#
loop_
_entity.id
_entity.type
_entity.pdbx_description
1 polymer ?
#
loop_
_entity_poly.entity_id
_entity_poly.type
_entity_poly.pdbx_seq_one_letter_code
_entity_poly.pdbx_strand_id
1 'polypeptide(L)'
;MTTYNLSSRRKPARALLQLGTLLVGACTVGPNYQRAPAPVPVAYKEAAPESGGQTGWRVARPADIYDRGSWWSVYDDPVLDSLERQIDISNQNLKAAAAAFRQAEAIVAQARAGFFPTASFTETATRQRTSGGRVGATGVSGGNTGSISNFFSLTTSASWVPDLWGKVERTVESDVASAQASAGDVASARLAAQGQLASDYMQLRIADELKRLLEVSVQAFSESLRITRNQYRAGTADQSAVSQAEAQLENTRAQLIALGVTRAQLEHAIAALIGKAPAEFSIAATTEKLAIPDVPPELPAALLERRPDIAAAERRMAAANALIGAAEAAFFPTVTLSADYGVSASMIKRLFNTASRMWSVGDTLTQTLFDAGLRHAAVEQDRAAFDAAIANYRQTVLTGFQQVEDELAALRILANQAVAEDAAVAAAREAERIITNQYKAGTVAYTSVVVAQTTALNNAITAANVRQSRLVASVALIQALGGGWDAAQLPSRDRIEADSPLNFNPLPPADTLPGFWDSLPRLW
;
A
#
# COMPACT_ATOMS: atom_id res chain seq x y z
N MET A 1 33.39 75.01 -31.76
CA MET A 1 33.64 73.93 -30.80
C MET A 1 32.28 73.40 -30.28
N THR A 2 31.76 72.34 -30.87
CA THR A 2 30.42 71.80 -30.53
C THR A 2 30.61 70.36 -30.21
N THR A 3 30.48 70.05 -28.92
CA THR A 3 30.59 68.65 -28.36
C THR A 3 29.28 67.89 -28.57
N TYR A 4 29.30 66.83 -29.37
CA TYR A 4 28.19 65.90 -29.55
C TYR A 4 28.13 64.90 -28.39
N ASN A 5 26.99 64.85 -27.70
CA ASN A 5 26.72 63.98 -26.57
C ASN A 5 26.07 62.66 -27.05
N LEU A 6 26.82 61.58 -26.99
CA LEU A 6 26.43 60.22 -27.40
C LEU A 6 25.91 59.38 -26.17
N SER A 7 24.69 59.69 -25.68
CA SER A 7 24.11 58.96 -24.61
C SER A 7 22.58 58.79 -24.72
N SER A 8 22.05 57.95 -25.64
CA SER A 8 20.62 57.61 -25.59
C SER A 8 20.17 56.43 -26.47
N ARG A 9 20.96 55.38 -26.65
CA ARG A 9 20.49 54.18 -27.43
C ARG A 9 20.52 52.83 -26.71
N ARG A 10 20.51 52.75 -25.36
CA ARG A 10 20.50 51.48 -24.63
C ARG A 10 19.18 51.11 -23.93
N LYS A 11 18.10 51.85 -24.14
CA LYS A 11 16.81 51.60 -23.46
C LYS A 11 15.84 50.60 -24.15
N PRO A 12 15.81 50.38 -25.48
CA PRO A 12 14.83 49.44 -26.05
C PRO A 12 15.19 47.94 -25.82
N ALA A 13 16.48 47.58 -25.72
CA ALA A 13 16.89 46.19 -25.55
C ALA A 13 16.54 45.61 -24.16
N ARG A 14 16.57 46.45 -23.11
CA ARG A 14 16.16 46.01 -21.75
C ARG A 14 14.65 45.86 -21.60
N ALA A 15 13.85 46.69 -22.28
CA ALA A 15 12.39 46.58 -22.27
C ALA A 15 11.91 45.35 -23.05
N LEU A 16 12.56 44.96 -24.13
CA LEU A 16 12.27 43.72 -24.89
C LEU A 16 12.67 42.46 -24.10
N LEU A 17 13.77 42.51 -23.35
CA LEU A 17 14.20 41.40 -22.49
C LEU A 17 13.25 41.22 -21.29
N GLN A 18 12.74 42.31 -20.70
CA GLN A 18 11.78 42.27 -19.60
C GLN A 18 10.36 41.90 -20.06
N LEU A 19 9.95 42.20 -21.29
CA LEU A 19 8.68 41.75 -21.85
C LEU A 19 8.70 40.26 -22.22
N GLY A 20 9.87 39.74 -22.64
CA GLY A 20 10.09 38.31 -22.87
C GLY A 20 10.02 37.47 -21.62
N THR A 21 10.50 37.97 -20.47
CA THR A 21 10.45 37.24 -19.17
C THR A 21 9.06 37.25 -18.54
N LEU A 22 8.16 38.16 -18.86
CA LEU A 22 6.77 38.18 -18.36
C LEU A 22 5.81 37.28 -19.16
N LEU A 23 6.19 36.83 -20.36
CA LEU A 23 5.37 35.95 -21.19
C LEU A 23 5.69 34.44 -21.00
N VAL A 24 6.74 34.09 -20.25
CA VAL A 24 7.14 32.70 -19.97
C VAL A 24 6.46 32.14 -18.70
N GLY A 25 5.72 32.97 -17.96
CA GLY A 25 4.98 32.54 -16.79
C GLY A 25 3.60 32.00 -17.13
N ALA A 26 3.43 30.69 -17.15
CA ALA A 26 2.17 29.93 -17.07
C ALA A 26 1.44 29.61 -18.38
N CYS A 27 2.04 28.80 -19.25
CA CYS A 27 1.29 28.01 -20.23
C CYS A 27 1.47 26.51 -19.97
N THR A 28 1.04 26.03 -18.81
CA THR A 28 0.85 24.57 -18.64
C THR A 28 -0.41 24.16 -19.38
N VAL A 29 -0.26 23.29 -20.37
CA VAL A 29 -1.36 22.77 -21.18
C VAL A 29 -2.07 21.65 -20.42
N GLY A 30 -3.36 21.46 -20.71
CA GLY A 30 -4.17 20.37 -20.17
C GLY A 30 -5.07 20.74 -18.99
N PRO A 31 -5.96 19.83 -18.59
CA PRO A 31 -6.93 20.08 -17.54
C PRO A 31 -6.28 20.12 -16.15
N ASN A 32 -6.71 21.07 -15.32
CA ASN A 32 -6.35 21.05 -13.92
C ASN A 32 -7.20 20.02 -13.18
N TYR A 33 -6.57 19.30 -12.25
CA TYR A 33 -7.25 18.27 -11.48
C TYR A 33 -8.41 18.84 -10.65
N GLN A 34 -9.53 18.17 -10.70
CA GLN A 34 -10.68 18.39 -9.83
C GLN A 34 -11.17 17.02 -9.31
N ARG A 35 -11.35 16.94 -7.99
CA ARG A 35 -11.83 15.69 -7.37
C ARG A 35 -13.21 15.33 -7.92
N ALA A 36 -13.35 14.12 -8.46
CA ALA A 36 -14.64 13.64 -8.93
C ALA A 36 -15.61 13.42 -7.75
N PRO A 37 -16.90 13.73 -7.91
CA PRO A 37 -17.90 13.45 -6.87
C PRO A 37 -18.05 11.93 -6.70
N ALA A 38 -18.11 11.50 -5.44
CA ALA A 38 -18.46 10.14 -5.07
C ALA A 38 -19.87 10.10 -4.44
N PRO A 39 -20.61 9.00 -4.57
CA PRO A 39 -21.87 8.84 -3.85
C PRO A 39 -21.61 8.68 -2.36
N VAL A 40 -22.06 9.62 -1.55
CA VAL A 40 -21.92 9.60 -0.08
C VAL A 40 -23.30 9.59 0.55
N PRO A 41 -23.70 8.55 1.31
CA PRO A 41 -24.97 8.52 2.02
C PRO A 41 -24.97 9.54 3.18
N VAL A 42 -26.16 10.00 3.56
CA VAL A 42 -26.33 10.94 4.68
C VAL A 42 -26.04 10.27 6.03
N ALA A 43 -26.38 8.99 6.15
CA ALA A 43 -26.18 8.18 7.35
C ALA A 43 -26.02 6.72 6.99
N TYR A 44 -25.40 5.92 7.87
CA TYR A 44 -25.39 4.47 7.74
C TYR A 44 -26.76 3.89 8.05
N LYS A 45 -27.23 2.96 7.23
CA LYS A 45 -28.51 2.28 7.41
C LYS A 45 -28.54 1.39 8.64
N GLU A 46 -27.44 0.70 8.91
CA GLU A 46 -27.31 -0.27 10.00
C GLU A 46 -26.82 0.35 11.31
N ALA A 47 -26.50 1.65 11.32
CA ALA A 47 -26.26 2.35 12.59
C ALA A 47 -27.51 2.27 13.47
N ALA A 48 -27.35 1.96 14.76
CA ALA A 48 -28.47 1.91 15.70
C ALA A 48 -29.23 3.23 15.63
N PRO A 49 -30.59 3.21 15.51
CA PRO A 49 -31.36 4.43 15.57
C PRO A 49 -31.04 5.13 16.91
N GLU A 50 -30.70 6.41 16.84
CA GLU A 50 -30.46 7.22 18.04
C GLU A 50 -31.68 7.12 18.95
N SER A 51 -31.54 6.43 20.07
CA SER A 51 -32.59 6.29 21.06
C SER A 51 -32.86 7.67 21.70
N GLY A 52 -33.92 8.31 21.24
CA GLY A 52 -34.47 9.50 21.89
C GLY A 52 -34.18 10.80 21.16
N GLY A 53 -35.17 11.22 20.40
CA GLY A 53 -35.28 12.53 19.79
C GLY A 53 -34.92 13.67 20.73
N GLN A 54 -33.75 14.23 20.49
CA GLN A 54 -33.48 15.62 20.76
C GLN A 54 -32.59 16.14 19.62
N THR A 55 -33.13 17.09 18.93
CA THR A 55 -32.54 17.83 17.84
C THR A 55 -31.17 18.39 18.22
N GLY A 56 -30.14 17.93 17.55
CA GLY A 56 -28.92 18.71 17.29
C GLY A 56 -27.78 18.62 18.28
N TRP A 57 -27.86 17.95 19.43
CA TRP A 57 -26.75 17.83 20.37
C TRP A 57 -26.44 16.37 20.67
N ARG A 58 -25.27 15.90 20.24
CA ARG A 58 -24.70 14.61 20.62
C ARG A 58 -23.79 14.79 21.81
N VAL A 59 -23.87 13.91 22.81
CA VAL A 59 -22.84 13.87 23.87
C VAL A 59 -21.53 13.49 23.17
N ALA A 60 -20.56 14.41 23.19
CA ALA A 60 -19.22 14.13 22.67
C ALA A 60 -18.63 12.96 23.47
N ARG A 61 -18.48 11.81 22.84
CA ARG A 61 -17.65 10.72 23.38
C ARG A 61 -16.22 11.00 22.91
N PRO A 62 -15.21 11.02 23.80
CA PRO A 62 -13.83 11.20 23.41
C PRO A 62 -13.43 10.08 22.44
N ALA A 63 -13.31 10.40 21.16
CA ALA A 63 -12.81 9.50 20.13
C ALA A 63 -11.27 9.57 20.00
N ASP A 64 -10.59 10.25 20.92
CA ASP A 64 -9.15 10.52 20.92
C ASP A 64 -8.28 9.26 20.80
N ILE A 65 -8.79 8.11 21.22
CA ILE A 65 -8.09 6.83 21.13
C ILE A 65 -7.97 6.39 19.67
N TYR A 66 -9.01 6.61 18.87
CA TYR A 66 -9.04 6.25 17.43
C TYR A 66 -8.22 7.22 16.58
N ASP A 67 -8.07 8.48 17.02
CA ASP A 67 -7.33 9.52 16.29
C ASP A 67 -5.82 9.44 16.48
N ARG A 68 -5.31 8.60 17.39
CA ARG A 68 -3.86 8.48 17.68
C ARG A 68 -3.13 7.37 16.94
N GLY A 69 -3.78 6.66 16.02
CA GLY A 69 -3.17 5.58 15.25
C GLY A 69 -2.93 4.27 16.03
N SER A 70 -3.20 4.24 17.34
CA SER A 70 -3.12 3.03 18.19
C SER A 70 -4.52 2.51 18.52
N TRP A 71 -5.32 2.28 17.49
CA TRP A 71 -6.74 1.91 17.60
C TRP A 71 -6.99 0.65 18.44
N TRP A 72 -6.04 -0.30 18.49
CA TRP A 72 -6.12 -1.54 19.27
C TRP A 72 -6.12 -1.33 20.78
N SER A 73 -5.72 -0.14 21.26
CA SER A 73 -5.73 0.20 22.69
C SER A 73 -7.12 0.15 23.34
N VAL A 74 -8.20 0.17 22.52
CA VAL A 74 -9.59 0.02 23.00
C VAL A 74 -9.87 -1.35 23.62
N TYR A 75 -9.03 -2.36 23.34
CA TYR A 75 -9.17 -3.70 23.92
C TYR A 75 -8.49 -3.85 25.28
N ASP A 76 -7.71 -2.84 25.70
CA ASP A 76 -7.00 -2.78 27.00
C ASP A 76 -6.17 -4.04 27.29
N ASP A 77 -5.53 -4.61 26.25
CA ASP A 77 -4.68 -5.80 26.35
C ASP A 77 -3.21 -5.43 26.08
N PRO A 78 -2.33 -5.52 27.12
CA PRO A 78 -0.92 -5.16 26.99
C PRO A 78 -0.13 -6.09 26.07
N VAL A 79 -0.58 -7.37 25.90
CA VAL A 79 0.08 -8.31 24.99
C VAL A 79 -0.22 -7.91 23.55
N LEU A 80 -1.50 -7.61 23.24
CA LEU A 80 -1.89 -7.10 21.93
C LEU A 80 -1.12 -5.82 21.61
N ASP A 81 -1.07 -4.85 22.53
CA ASP A 81 -0.34 -3.59 22.32
C ASP A 81 1.15 -3.82 22.00
N SER A 82 1.79 -4.74 22.71
CA SER A 82 3.20 -5.06 22.46
C SER A 82 3.44 -5.74 21.10
N LEU A 83 2.48 -6.54 20.61
CA LEU A 83 2.55 -7.23 19.32
C LEU A 83 2.30 -6.25 18.16
N GLU A 84 1.30 -5.38 18.28
CA GLU A 84 0.95 -4.38 17.27
C GLU A 84 2.12 -3.43 16.99
N ARG A 85 2.80 -2.97 18.03
CA ARG A 85 4.00 -2.11 17.87
C ARG A 85 5.14 -2.80 17.13
N GLN A 86 5.23 -4.13 17.17
CA GLN A 86 6.27 -4.87 16.44
C GLN A 86 6.02 -4.90 14.92
N ILE A 87 4.77 -4.75 14.46
CA ILE A 87 4.44 -4.66 13.03
C ILE A 87 5.24 -3.54 12.36
N ASP A 88 5.25 -2.34 12.93
CA ASP A 88 5.94 -1.19 12.37
C ASP A 88 7.47 -1.41 12.27
N ILE A 89 8.03 -2.23 13.15
CA ILE A 89 9.48 -2.47 13.23
C ILE A 89 9.94 -3.57 12.26
N SER A 90 9.18 -4.66 12.16
CA SER A 90 9.71 -5.91 11.61
C SER A 90 8.87 -6.57 10.52
N ASN A 91 7.61 -6.14 10.28
CA ASN A 91 6.78 -6.70 9.23
C ASN A 91 7.40 -6.51 7.84
N GLN A 92 7.63 -7.62 7.11
CA GLN A 92 8.34 -7.59 5.84
C GLN A 92 7.47 -7.01 4.69
N ASN A 93 6.15 -7.23 4.74
CA ASN A 93 5.23 -6.64 3.75
C ASN A 93 5.17 -5.12 3.90
N LEU A 94 5.17 -4.61 5.13
CA LEU A 94 5.22 -3.17 5.38
C LEU A 94 6.56 -2.57 4.91
N LYS A 95 7.68 -3.28 5.12
CA LYS A 95 9.00 -2.86 4.60
C LYS A 95 9.01 -2.84 3.06
N ALA A 96 8.37 -3.81 2.41
CA ALA A 96 8.24 -3.84 0.96
C ALA A 96 7.40 -2.65 0.44
N ALA A 97 6.27 -2.35 1.08
CA ALA A 97 5.45 -1.18 0.75
C ALA A 97 6.22 0.14 0.95
N ALA A 98 6.97 0.27 2.04
CA ALA A 98 7.81 1.44 2.28
C ALA A 98 8.96 1.57 1.26
N ALA A 99 9.49 0.45 0.75
CA ALA A 99 10.47 0.46 -0.34
C ALA A 99 9.84 0.90 -1.67
N ALA A 100 8.60 0.46 -1.97
CA ALA A 100 7.84 0.91 -3.13
C ALA A 100 7.55 2.43 -3.08
N PHE A 101 7.23 2.97 -1.92
CA PHE A 101 7.08 4.42 -1.75
C PHE A 101 8.39 5.17 -2.05
N ARG A 102 9.54 4.72 -1.51
CA ARG A 102 10.85 5.32 -1.84
C ARG A 102 11.21 5.20 -3.33
N GLN A 103 10.78 4.12 -3.98
CA GLN A 103 10.92 3.99 -5.43
C GLN A 103 10.10 5.06 -6.17
N ALA A 104 8.87 5.32 -5.73
CA ALA A 104 8.03 6.36 -6.32
C ALA A 104 8.63 7.76 -6.12
N GLU A 105 9.21 8.07 -4.95
CA GLU A 105 9.95 9.31 -4.71
C GLU A 105 11.15 9.45 -5.65
N ALA A 106 11.89 8.37 -5.90
CA ALA A 106 13.00 8.38 -6.87
C ALA A 106 12.54 8.62 -8.31
N ILE A 107 11.34 8.14 -8.70
CA ILE A 107 10.73 8.42 -10.01
C ILE A 107 10.42 9.91 -10.15
N VAL A 108 9.89 10.56 -9.11
CA VAL A 108 9.69 12.02 -9.09
C VAL A 108 11.02 12.75 -9.32
N ALA A 109 12.11 12.30 -8.67
CA ALA A 109 13.43 12.87 -8.89
C ALA A 109 13.90 12.73 -10.34
N GLN A 110 13.66 11.56 -10.96
CA GLN A 110 13.98 11.33 -12.37
C GLN A 110 13.19 12.25 -13.30
N ALA A 111 11.88 12.41 -13.07
CA ALA A 111 11.05 13.31 -13.88
C ALA A 111 11.52 14.76 -13.76
N ARG A 112 11.84 15.22 -12.54
CA ARG A 112 12.37 16.57 -12.29
C ARG A 112 13.70 16.85 -12.96
N ALA A 113 14.53 15.83 -13.19
CA ALA A 113 15.76 15.97 -13.95
C ALA A 113 15.49 16.49 -15.38
N GLY A 114 14.30 16.26 -15.95
CA GLY A 114 13.87 16.78 -17.25
C GLY A 114 13.82 18.32 -17.33
N PHE A 115 13.76 19.04 -16.21
CA PHE A 115 13.84 20.49 -16.21
C PHE A 115 15.26 21.04 -16.49
N PHE A 116 16.28 20.20 -16.41
CA PHE A 116 17.68 20.58 -16.45
C PHE A 116 18.38 20.07 -17.71
N PRO A 117 19.46 20.74 -18.17
CA PRO A 117 20.27 20.25 -19.28
C PRO A 117 20.99 18.95 -18.90
N THR A 118 21.16 18.09 -19.90
CA THR A 118 22.06 16.94 -19.83
C THR A 118 23.41 17.31 -20.41
N ALA A 119 24.49 16.88 -19.74
CA ALA A 119 25.85 17.04 -20.26
C ALA A 119 26.49 15.66 -20.41
N SER A 120 27.15 15.44 -21.55
CA SER A 120 27.85 14.22 -21.87
C SER A 120 29.26 14.50 -22.38
N PHE A 121 30.18 13.59 -22.11
CA PHE A 121 31.51 13.59 -22.67
C PHE A 121 31.66 12.35 -23.55
N THR A 122 32.11 12.57 -24.79
CA THR A 122 32.27 11.50 -25.78
C THR A 122 33.68 11.50 -26.33
N GLU A 123 34.34 10.37 -26.26
CA GLU A 123 35.56 10.08 -26.96
C GLU A 123 35.24 9.24 -28.18
N THR A 124 35.81 9.62 -29.33
CA THR A 124 35.70 8.83 -30.57
C THR A 124 37.09 8.63 -31.18
N ALA A 125 37.50 7.39 -31.32
CA ALA A 125 38.70 7.00 -32.06
C ALA A 125 38.31 6.01 -33.17
N THR A 126 38.33 6.47 -34.41
CA THR A 126 37.92 5.67 -35.56
C THR A 126 39.03 5.57 -36.60
N ARG A 127 39.32 4.37 -37.06
CA ARG A 127 40.13 4.13 -38.23
C ARG A 127 39.30 3.36 -39.26
N GLN A 128 38.98 4.02 -40.35
CA GLN A 128 38.12 3.45 -41.39
C GLN A 128 38.80 3.42 -42.75
N ARG A 129 38.47 2.42 -43.53
CA ARG A 129 38.81 2.34 -44.94
C ARG A 129 37.52 2.48 -45.74
N THR A 130 37.42 3.53 -46.54
CA THR A 130 36.32 3.69 -47.49
C THR A 130 36.62 2.87 -48.77
N SER A 131 35.62 2.09 -49.22
CA SER A 131 35.75 1.37 -50.53
C SER A 131 35.77 2.38 -51.66
N GLY A 132 36.60 2.15 -52.67
CA GLY A 132 36.76 3.05 -53.82
C GLY A 132 35.58 3.12 -54.80
N GLY A 133 34.41 2.56 -54.46
CA GLY A 133 33.26 2.44 -55.37
C GLY A 133 32.25 3.60 -55.37
N ARG A 134 32.52 4.75 -54.74
CA ARG A 134 31.62 5.89 -54.83
C ARG A 134 31.95 6.73 -56.06
N VAL A 135 31.11 6.64 -57.07
CA VAL A 135 31.12 7.59 -58.21
C VAL A 135 30.66 8.96 -57.65
N GLY A 136 31.60 9.91 -57.56
CA GLY A 136 31.26 11.28 -57.21
C GLY A 136 30.39 11.89 -58.32
N ALA A 137 29.41 12.71 -57.96
CA ALA A 137 28.44 13.37 -58.84
C ALA A 137 29.08 14.31 -59.90
N THR A 138 30.41 14.37 -60.03
CA THR A 138 31.17 15.26 -60.95
C THR A 138 31.98 14.51 -62.00
N GLY A 139 31.68 13.23 -62.30
CA GLY A 139 32.15 12.56 -63.53
C GLY A 139 33.68 12.44 -63.73
N VAL A 140 34.52 12.74 -62.72
CA VAL A 140 35.97 12.55 -62.81
C VAL A 140 36.35 11.21 -62.23
N SER A 141 36.73 10.29 -63.10
CA SER A 141 37.23 8.96 -62.78
C SER A 141 38.61 9.04 -62.12
N GLY A 142 38.62 9.30 -60.80
CA GLY A 142 39.84 9.23 -59.99
C GLY A 142 40.01 7.82 -59.41
N GLY A 143 41.19 7.26 -59.59
CA GLY A 143 41.58 5.86 -59.32
C GLY A 143 41.01 5.16 -58.13
N ASN A 144 40.72 3.89 -58.31
CA ASN A 144 40.04 2.92 -57.46
C ASN A 144 40.86 2.47 -56.22
N THR A 145 41.35 3.41 -55.41
CA THR A 145 42.04 3.08 -54.15
C THR A 145 41.28 3.60 -52.95
N GLY A 146 40.67 2.69 -52.21
CA GLY A 146 40.02 3.04 -50.95
C GLY A 146 41.00 3.79 -50.03
N SER A 147 40.55 4.92 -49.45
CA SER A 147 41.39 5.73 -48.55
C SER A 147 41.21 5.25 -47.12
N ILE A 148 42.31 5.17 -46.36
CA ILE A 148 42.28 4.95 -44.90
C ILE A 148 42.28 6.33 -44.23
N SER A 149 41.28 6.57 -43.40
CA SER A 149 41.21 7.77 -42.59
C SER A 149 41.17 7.41 -41.11
N ASN A 150 41.86 8.18 -40.30
CA ASN A 150 41.73 8.15 -38.84
C ASN A 150 40.97 9.38 -38.42
N PHE A 151 40.15 9.24 -37.39
CA PHE A 151 39.43 10.34 -36.75
C PHE A 151 39.49 10.17 -35.24
N PHE A 152 39.97 11.16 -34.55
CA PHE A 152 40.03 11.25 -33.09
C PHE A 152 39.28 12.48 -32.68
N SER A 153 38.33 12.34 -31.74
CA SER A 153 37.64 13.51 -31.16
C SER A 153 37.37 13.28 -29.67
N LEU A 154 37.42 14.37 -28.93
CA LEU A 154 36.97 14.51 -27.57
C LEU A 154 35.96 15.66 -27.54
N THR A 155 34.70 15.36 -27.24
CA THR A 155 33.60 16.33 -27.30
C THR A 155 32.80 16.32 -26.02
N THR A 156 32.58 17.47 -25.42
CA THR A 156 31.59 17.69 -24.36
C THR A 156 30.36 18.30 -25.01
N SER A 157 29.24 17.66 -24.89
CA SER A 157 27.93 18.09 -25.42
C SER A 157 26.98 18.40 -24.30
N ALA A 158 26.25 19.50 -24.39
CA ALA A 158 25.13 19.83 -23.52
C ALA A 158 23.85 19.94 -24.36
N SER A 159 22.76 19.34 -23.89
CA SER A 159 21.45 19.43 -24.53
C SER A 159 20.38 19.73 -23.49
N TRP A 160 19.49 20.65 -23.83
CA TRP A 160 18.38 21.04 -22.97
C TRP A 160 17.10 21.30 -23.76
N VAL A 161 16.00 20.72 -23.27
CA VAL A 161 14.65 20.99 -23.78
C VAL A 161 13.90 21.76 -22.70
N PRO A 162 13.83 23.12 -22.80
CA PRO A 162 13.06 23.91 -21.84
C PRO A 162 11.58 23.53 -21.91
N ASP A 163 10.96 23.38 -20.75
CA ASP A 163 9.54 22.99 -20.63
C ASP A 163 8.62 24.19 -20.87
N LEU A 164 8.44 24.55 -22.14
CA LEU A 164 7.63 25.70 -22.53
C LEU A 164 6.12 25.45 -22.46
N TRP A 165 5.71 24.19 -22.52
CA TRP A 165 4.31 23.80 -22.62
C TRP A 165 3.84 23.00 -21.40
N GLY A 166 4.71 22.82 -20.41
CA GLY A 166 4.40 22.13 -19.18
C GLY A 166 4.36 20.60 -19.28
N LYS A 167 4.99 20.01 -20.30
CA LYS A 167 5.06 18.54 -20.43
C LYS A 167 5.77 17.90 -19.23
N VAL A 168 6.95 18.43 -18.89
CA VAL A 168 7.74 17.94 -17.75
C VAL A 168 7.01 18.24 -16.45
N GLU A 169 6.45 19.45 -16.29
CA GLU A 169 5.65 19.82 -15.12
C GLU A 169 4.48 18.86 -14.90
N ARG A 170 3.71 18.52 -15.96
CA ARG A 170 2.58 17.59 -15.88
C ARG A 170 3.04 16.16 -15.58
N THR A 171 4.19 15.75 -16.09
CA THR A 171 4.79 14.44 -15.73
C THR A 171 5.17 14.42 -14.25
N VAL A 172 5.84 15.46 -13.74
CA VAL A 172 6.19 15.59 -12.32
C VAL A 172 4.92 15.63 -11.45
N GLU A 173 3.87 16.36 -11.85
CA GLU A 173 2.58 16.38 -11.16
C GLU A 173 1.98 14.96 -11.05
N SER A 174 2.01 14.19 -12.15
CA SER A 174 1.56 12.79 -12.16
C SER A 174 2.38 11.92 -11.23
N ASP A 175 3.71 12.04 -11.27
CA ASP A 175 4.61 11.21 -10.46
C ASP A 175 4.51 11.56 -8.97
N VAL A 176 4.35 12.84 -8.62
CA VAL A 176 4.07 13.27 -7.24
C VAL A 176 2.76 12.69 -6.73
N ALA A 177 1.69 12.76 -7.54
CA ALA A 177 0.41 12.15 -7.16
C ALA A 177 0.51 10.63 -7.02
N SER A 178 1.31 9.97 -7.86
CA SER A 178 1.61 8.53 -7.76
C SER A 178 2.41 8.19 -6.51
N ALA A 179 3.37 9.03 -6.12
CA ALA A 179 4.11 8.87 -4.87
C ALA A 179 3.20 9.06 -3.65
N GLN A 180 2.29 10.04 -3.67
CA GLN A 180 1.25 10.21 -2.64
C GLN A 180 0.32 8.99 -2.56
N ALA A 181 -0.07 8.41 -3.70
CA ALA A 181 -0.86 7.18 -3.72
C ALA A 181 -0.09 6.02 -3.08
N SER A 182 1.20 5.88 -3.38
CA SER A 182 2.07 4.85 -2.78
C SER A 182 2.23 5.05 -1.26
N ALA A 183 2.27 6.30 -0.77
CA ALA A 183 2.24 6.58 0.67
C ALA A 183 0.92 6.12 1.31
N GLY A 184 -0.22 6.33 0.63
CA GLY A 184 -1.51 5.78 1.05
C GLY A 184 -1.54 4.24 1.05
N ASP A 185 -0.86 3.59 0.10
CA ASP A 185 -0.72 2.13 0.08
C ASP A 185 0.10 1.61 1.26
N VAL A 186 1.15 2.32 1.70
CA VAL A 186 1.89 1.99 2.93
C VAL A 186 0.97 2.03 4.15
N ALA A 187 0.15 3.09 4.27
CA ALA A 187 -0.81 3.22 5.37
C ALA A 187 -1.88 2.11 5.33
N SER A 188 -2.38 1.76 4.12
CA SER A 188 -3.32 0.66 3.92
C SER A 188 -2.71 -0.70 4.29
N ALA A 189 -1.47 -0.96 3.90
CA ALA A 189 -0.75 -2.19 4.24
C ALA A 189 -0.51 -2.30 5.76
N ARG A 190 -0.19 -1.17 6.42
CA ARG A 190 -0.06 -1.11 7.88
C ARG A 190 -1.38 -1.46 8.56
N LEU A 191 -2.47 -0.78 8.18
CA LEU A 191 -3.80 -1.01 8.76
C LEU A 191 -4.26 -2.45 8.55
N ALA A 192 -4.03 -3.02 7.37
CA ALA A 192 -4.36 -4.40 7.07
C ALA A 192 -3.55 -5.40 7.92
N ALA A 193 -2.24 -5.18 8.08
CA ALA A 193 -1.38 -6.03 8.91
C ALA A 193 -1.78 -5.97 10.39
N GLN A 194 -2.08 -4.78 10.91
CA GLN A 194 -2.55 -4.56 12.27
C GLN A 194 -3.90 -5.24 12.52
N GLY A 195 -4.87 -5.08 11.64
CA GLY A 195 -6.17 -5.73 11.82
C GLY A 195 -6.11 -7.24 11.65
N GLN A 196 -5.24 -7.76 10.78
CA GLN A 196 -5.03 -9.22 10.69
C GLN A 196 -4.41 -9.74 11.99
N LEU A 197 -3.40 -9.06 12.55
CA LEU A 197 -2.79 -9.45 13.83
C LEU A 197 -3.81 -9.43 14.95
N ALA A 198 -4.60 -8.34 15.09
CA ALA A 198 -5.64 -8.25 16.09
C ALA A 198 -6.67 -9.39 15.94
N SER A 199 -7.12 -9.68 14.71
CA SER A 199 -8.07 -10.76 14.44
C SER A 199 -7.51 -12.13 14.80
N ASP A 200 -6.27 -12.45 14.43
CA ASP A 200 -5.60 -13.71 14.77
C ASP A 200 -5.40 -13.83 16.29
N TYR A 201 -5.06 -12.72 16.95
CA TYR A 201 -4.92 -12.67 18.39
C TYR A 201 -6.26 -12.92 19.11
N MET A 202 -7.35 -12.27 18.67
CA MET A 202 -8.69 -12.52 19.23
C MET A 202 -9.11 -13.99 19.08
N GLN A 203 -8.86 -14.58 17.92
CA GLN A 203 -9.13 -16.00 17.67
C GLN A 203 -8.26 -16.90 18.56
N LEU A 204 -6.99 -16.57 18.77
CA LEU A 204 -6.09 -17.31 19.65
C LEU A 204 -6.59 -17.28 21.10
N ARG A 205 -7.09 -16.13 21.59
CA ARG A 205 -7.66 -16.01 22.94
C ARG A 205 -8.94 -16.83 23.10
N ILE A 206 -9.78 -16.89 22.08
CA ILE A 206 -10.97 -17.76 22.09
C ILE A 206 -10.55 -19.25 22.03
N ALA A 207 -9.50 -19.60 21.28
CA ALA A 207 -8.96 -20.97 21.31
C ALA A 207 -8.44 -21.36 22.72
N ASP A 208 -7.82 -20.44 23.46
CA ASP A 208 -7.44 -20.65 24.87
C ASP A 208 -8.68 -20.85 25.77
N GLU A 209 -9.77 -20.09 25.56
CA GLU A 209 -11.04 -20.26 26.28
C GLU A 209 -11.69 -21.64 25.97
N LEU A 210 -11.75 -22.02 24.69
CA LEU A 210 -12.26 -23.32 24.24
C LEU A 210 -11.44 -24.47 24.78
N LYS A 211 -10.11 -24.34 24.81
CA LYS A 211 -9.22 -25.36 25.41
C LYS A 211 -9.58 -25.60 26.86
N ARG A 212 -9.71 -24.54 27.65
CA ARG A 212 -10.12 -24.69 29.06
C ARG A 212 -11.50 -25.32 29.22
N LEU A 213 -12.47 -24.94 28.35
CA LEU A 213 -13.81 -25.53 28.35
C LEU A 213 -13.75 -27.05 28.10
N LEU A 214 -13.00 -27.48 27.09
CA LEU A 214 -12.82 -28.87 26.73
C LEU A 214 -12.05 -29.64 27.81
N GLU A 215 -11.02 -29.06 28.43
CA GLU A 215 -10.29 -29.66 29.57
C GLU A 215 -11.22 -29.96 30.75
N VAL A 216 -12.07 -28.99 31.14
CA VAL A 216 -13.08 -29.18 32.18
C VAL A 216 -14.08 -30.26 31.79
N SER A 217 -14.51 -30.31 30.53
CA SER A 217 -15.44 -31.31 30.02
C SER A 217 -14.82 -32.73 30.01
N VAL A 218 -13.54 -32.85 29.62
CA VAL A 218 -12.79 -34.14 29.69
C VAL A 218 -12.73 -34.65 31.13
N GLN A 219 -12.48 -33.79 32.11
CA GLN A 219 -12.49 -34.18 33.53
C GLN A 219 -13.88 -34.63 33.96
N ALA A 220 -14.95 -33.91 33.62
CA ALA A 220 -16.33 -34.27 33.96
C ALA A 220 -16.74 -35.60 33.31
N PHE A 221 -16.40 -35.84 32.05
CA PHE A 221 -16.72 -37.09 31.34
C PHE A 221 -15.88 -38.27 31.82
N SER A 222 -14.64 -38.05 32.24
CA SER A 222 -13.81 -39.06 32.89
C SER A 222 -14.43 -39.52 34.21
N GLU A 223 -14.94 -38.61 35.01
CA GLU A 223 -15.64 -38.91 36.24
C GLU A 223 -16.97 -39.64 35.98
N SER A 224 -17.71 -39.21 34.96
CA SER A 224 -18.93 -39.87 34.51
C SER A 224 -18.68 -41.33 34.09
N LEU A 225 -17.62 -41.58 33.32
CA LEU A 225 -17.18 -42.95 32.94
C LEU A 225 -16.80 -43.76 34.17
N ARG A 226 -16.11 -43.20 35.15
CA ARG A 226 -15.75 -43.89 36.41
C ARG A 226 -16.98 -44.33 37.15
N ILE A 227 -17.99 -43.45 37.27
CA ILE A 227 -19.28 -43.79 37.93
C ILE A 227 -19.99 -44.92 37.16
N THR A 228 -20.11 -44.81 35.84
CA THR A 228 -20.80 -45.80 35.00
C THR A 228 -20.11 -47.17 35.04
N ARG A 229 -18.77 -47.23 35.05
CA ARG A 229 -18.01 -48.48 35.24
C ARG A 229 -18.26 -49.12 36.61
N ASN A 230 -18.39 -48.34 37.68
CA ASN A 230 -18.73 -48.84 39.01
C ASN A 230 -20.15 -49.40 39.06
N GLN A 231 -21.12 -48.75 38.43
CA GLN A 231 -22.50 -49.23 38.32
C GLN A 231 -22.59 -50.53 37.50
N TYR A 232 -21.82 -50.64 36.40
CA TYR A 232 -21.72 -51.86 35.61
C TYR A 232 -21.17 -53.04 36.46
N ARG A 233 -20.10 -52.83 37.24
CA ARG A 233 -19.55 -53.82 38.14
C ARG A 233 -20.54 -54.24 39.22
N ALA A 234 -21.39 -53.34 39.68
CA ALA A 234 -22.47 -53.58 40.63
C ALA A 234 -23.71 -54.25 39.98
N GLY A 235 -23.72 -54.41 38.65
CA GLY A 235 -24.86 -54.99 37.92
C GLY A 235 -26.04 -54.04 37.74
N THR A 236 -25.88 -52.75 37.98
CA THR A 236 -26.94 -51.73 37.90
C THR A 236 -26.90 -50.92 36.62
N ALA A 237 -25.89 -51.08 35.74
CA ALA A 237 -25.79 -50.48 34.40
C ALA A 237 -25.36 -51.51 33.37
N ASP A 238 -25.70 -51.27 32.09
CA ASP A 238 -25.35 -52.15 30.97
C ASP A 238 -23.96 -51.81 30.40
N GLN A 239 -23.33 -52.73 29.69
CA GLN A 239 -22.09 -52.53 28.96
C GLN A 239 -22.21 -51.41 27.92
N SER A 240 -23.39 -51.23 27.32
CA SER A 240 -23.67 -50.14 26.36
C SER A 240 -23.48 -48.76 26.98
N ALA A 241 -23.85 -48.58 28.25
CA ALA A 241 -23.65 -47.33 28.98
C ALA A 241 -22.15 -47.00 29.18
N VAL A 242 -21.33 -48.03 29.46
CA VAL A 242 -19.87 -47.87 29.56
C VAL A 242 -19.27 -47.48 28.23
N SER A 243 -19.65 -48.16 27.14
CA SER A 243 -19.17 -47.87 25.80
C SER A 243 -19.56 -46.45 25.33
N GLN A 244 -20.78 -45.99 25.68
CA GLN A 244 -21.22 -44.63 25.41
C GLN A 244 -20.40 -43.59 26.18
N ALA A 245 -20.10 -43.84 27.46
CA ALA A 245 -19.28 -42.97 28.28
C ALA A 245 -17.82 -42.87 27.77
N GLU A 246 -17.26 -44.02 27.33
CA GLU A 246 -15.94 -44.04 26.69
C GLU A 246 -15.93 -43.26 25.38
N ALA A 247 -16.91 -43.47 24.49
CA ALA A 247 -17.02 -42.75 23.22
C ALA A 247 -17.12 -41.22 23.44
N GLN A 248 -17.95 -40.79 24.42
CA GLN A 248 -18.08 -39.35 24.74
C GLN A 248 -16.77 -38.74 25.23
N LEU A 249 -16.06 -39.46 26.14
CA LEU A 249 -14.76 -39.00 26.63
C LEU A 249 -13.73 -38.89 25.51
N GLU A 250 -13.58 -39.96 24.71
CA GLU A 250 -12.54 -39.99 23.67
C GLU A 250 -12.84 -38.99 22.52
N ASN A 251 -14.12 -38.78 22.15
CA ASN A 251 -14.52 -37.74 21.21
C ASN A 251 -14.14 -36.35 21.73
N THR A 252 -14.34 -36.04 23.00
CA THR A 252 -14.00 -34.74 23.59
C THR A 252 -12.48 -34.56 23.71
N ARG A 253 -11.74 -35.66 24.00
CA ARG A 253 -10.26 -35.64 23.94
C ARG A 253 -9.75 -35.35 22.53
N ALA A 254 -10.35 -35.98 21.52
CA ALA A 254 -9.99 -35.71 20.13
C ALA A 254 -10.22 -34.24 19.74
N GLN A 255 -11.34 -33.63 20.18
CA GLN A 255 -11.62 -32.22 19.97
C GLN A 255 -10.57 -31.31 20.65
N LEU A 256 -10.21 -31.63 21.91
CA LEU A 256 -9.18 -30.91 22.65
C LEU A 256 -7.81 -30.97 21.93
N ILE A 257 -7.43 -32.13 21.42
CA ILE A 257 -6.18 -32.32 20.67
C ILE A 257 -6.23 -31.52 19.35
N ALA A 258 -7.35 -31.60 18.60
CA ALA A 258 -7.53 -30.89 17.33
C ALA A 258 -7.44 -29.38 17.49
N LEU A 259 -7.96 -28.82 18.58
CA LEU A 259 -7.87 -27.38 18.88
C LEU A 259 -6.42 -26.91 19.00
N GLY A 260 -5.50 -27.80 19.43
CA GLY A 260 -4.07 -27.48 19.47
C GLY A 260 -3.48 -27.11 18.11
N VAL A 261 -4.00 -27.69 17.01
CA VAL A 261 -3.57 -27.33 15.64
C VAL A 261 -3.97 -25.89 15.32
N THR A 262 -5.23 -25.53 15.58
CA THR A 262 -5.74 -24.17 15.34
C THR A 262 -4.93 -23.13 16.12
N ARG A 263 -4.69 -23.40 17.42
CA ARG A 263 -3.90 -22.50 18.26
C ARG A 263 -2.48 -22.31 17.75
N ALA A 264 -1.82 -23.41 17.34
CA ALA A 264 -0.45 -23.35 16.80
C ALA A 264 -0.42 -22.57 15.48
N GLN A 265 -1.39 -22.76 14.58
CA GLN A 265 -1.49 -22.02 13.32
C GLN A 265 -1.65 -20.51 13.55
N LEU A 266 -2.50 -20.10 14.50
CA LEU A 266 -2.69 -18.69 14.85
C LEU A 266 -1.41 -18.10 15.45
N GLU A 267 -0.73 -18.82 16.32
CA GLU A 267 0.56 -18.40 16.90
C GLU A 267 1.64 -18.20 15.81
N HIS A 268 1.71 -19.15 14.85
CA HIS A 268 2.62 -19.04 13.71
C HIS A 268 2.26 -17.87 12.78
N ALA A 269 0.97 -17.60 12.55
CA ALA A 269 0.52 -16.48 11.75
C ALA A 269 0.91 -15.13 12.39
N ILE A 270 0.69 -15.00 13.70
CA ILE A 270 1.11 -13.81 14.47
C ILE A 270 2.64 -13.65 14.40
N ALA A 271 3.42 -14.73 14.58
CA ALA A 271 4.88 -14.69 14.46
C ALA A 271 5.32 -14.15 13.09
N ALA A 272 4.72 -14.61 12.01
CA ALA A 272 5.01 -14.15 10.66
C ALA A 272 4.65 -12.66 10.47
N LEU A 273 3.52 -12.19 11.01
CA LEU A 273 3.11 -10.79 10.93
C LEU A 273 4.07 -9.85 11.65
N ILE A 274 4.63 -10.27 12.80
CA ILE A 274 5.63 -9.49 13.53
C ILE A 274 7.07 -9.76 13.04
N GLY A 275 7.25 -10.49 11.93
CA GLY A 275 8.54 -10.73 11.29
C GLY A 275 9.49 -11.61 12.09
N LYS A 276 8.96 -12.53 12.90
CA LYS A 276 9.73 -13.52 13.66
C LYS A 276 9.58 -14.92 13.08
N ALA A 277 10.62 -15.74 13.23
CA ALA A 277 10.51 -17.15 12.90
C ALA A 277 9.53 -17.84 13.91
N PRO A 278 8.53 -18.61 13.44
CA PRO A 278 7.57 -19.27 14.33
C PRO A 278 8.21 -20.12 15.43
N ALA A 279 9.38 -20.70 15.16
CA ALA A 279 10.11 -21.52 16.13
C ALA A 279 10.70 -20.73 17.33
N GLU A 280 10.80 -19.40 17.21
CA GLU A 280 11.37 -18.52 18.23
C GLU A 280 10.31 -17.68 18.96
N PHE A 281 9.04 -17.97 18.70
CA PHE A 281 7.95 -17.18 19.21
C PHE A 281 6.87 -18.05 19.86
N SER A 282 6.38 -17.61 21.03
CA SER A 282 5.22 -18.22 21.68
C SER A 282 4.43 -17.18 22.47
N ILE A 283 3.13 -17.37 22.55
CA ILE A 283 2.19 -16.56 23.33
C ILE A 283 1.66 -17.43 24.49
N ALA A 284 1.83 -16.94 25.72
CA ALA A 284 1.29 -17.61 26.88
C ALA A 284 -0.25 -17.67 26.82
N ALA A 285 -0.80 -18.84 27.14
CA ALA A 285 -2.24 -18.98 27.27
C ALA A 285 -2.73 -18.17 28.47
N THR A 286 -3.88 -17.51 28.33
CA THR A 286 -4.53 -16.76 29.42
C THR A 286 -6.00 -17.14 29.53
N THR A 287 -6.54 -16.88 30.70
CA THR A 287 -7.97 -17.07 31.00
C THR A 287 -8.74 -15.74 31.03
N GLU A 288 -8.05 -14.64 30.80
CA GLU A 288 -8.70 -13.31 30.75
C GLU A 288 -9.61 -13.21 29.52
N LYS A 289 -10.82 -12.69 29.79
CA LYS A 289 -11.80 -12.46 28.73
C LYS A 289 -11.64 -11.05 28.20
N LEU A 290 -11.43 -10.96 26.89
CA LEU A 290 -11.39 -9.68 26.19
C LEU A 290 -12.78 -9.02 26.20
N ALA A 291 -12.82 -7.74 26.51
CA ALA A 291 -14.01 -6.92 26.36
C ALA A 291 -14.27 -6.61 24.89
N ILE A 292 -15.54 -6.59 24.50
CA ILE A 292 -15.92 -6.14 23.16
C ILE A 292 -16.15 -4.63 23.25
N PRO A 293 -15.36 -3.80 22.57
CA PRO A 293 -15.49 -2.36 22.64
C PRO A 293 -16.78 -1.87 21.94
N ASP A 294 -17.36 -0.79 22.45
CA ASP A 294 -18.42 -0.07 21.75
C ASP A 294 -17.78 0.91 20.76
N VAL A 295 -17.79 0.57 19.49
CA VAL A 295 -17.21 1.36 18.40
C VAL A 295 -18.32 2.25 17.80
N PRO A 296 -18.35 3.57 18.08
CA PRO A 296 -19.35 4.44 17.50
C PRO A 296 -19.06 4.65 16.00
N PRO A 297 -20.05 4.46 15.11
CA PRO A 297 -19.91 4.80 13.72
C PRO A 297 -19.83 6.32 13.56
N GLU A 298 -18.87 6.79 12.77
CA GLU A 298 -18.74 8.19 12.39
C GLU A 298 -19.68 8.56 11.23
N LEU A 299 -19.72 9.85 10.85
CA LEU A 299 -20.47 10.26 9.67
C LEU A 299 -19.87 9.64 8.41
N PRO A 300 -20.69 9.17 7.45
CA PRO A 300 -20.18 8.55 6.22
C PRO A 300 -19.20 9.42 5.44
N ALA A 301 -19.39 10.74 5.43
CA ALA A 301 -18.47 11.67 4.77
C ALA A 301 -17.03 11.62 5.31
N ALA A 302 -16.85 11.30 6.60
CA ALA A 302 -15.52 11.20 7.21
C ALA A 302 -14.67 10.06 6.63
N LEU A 303 -15.29 8.99 6.09
CA LEU A 303 -14.55 7.91 5.43
C LEU A 303 -13.68 8.38 4.28
N LEU A 304 -14.12 9.42 3.54
CA LEU A 304 -13.37 9.96 2.41
C LEU A 304 -12.02 10.57 2.82
N GLU A 305 -11.87 10.93 4.09
CA GLU A 305 -10.66 11.56 4.64
C GLU A 305 -9.87 10.60 5.53
N ARG A 306 -10.52 9.56 6.07
CA ARG A 306 -9.92 8.67 7.07
C ARG A 306 -9.46 7.32 6.52
N ARG A 307 -9.82 6.96 5.29
CA ARG A 307 -9.38 5.69 4.69
C ARG A 307 -8.19 5.90 3.75
N PRO A 308 -7.05 5.25 4.03
CA PRO A 308 -5.86 5.40 3.20
C PRO A 308 -6.02 4.84 1.77
N ASP A 309 -6.82 3.78 1.58
CA ASP A 309 -7.11 3.20 0.26
C ASP A 309 -7.94 4.15 -0.62
N ILE A 310 -8.92 4.86 -0.03
CA ILE A 310 -9.70 5.88 -0.74
C ILE A 310 -8.80 7.06 -1.14
N ALA A 311 -7.94 7.51 -0.23
CA ALA A 311 -7.00 8.59 -0.52
C ALA A 311 -5.99 8.18 -1.60
N ALA A 312 -5.47 6.95 -1.57
CA ALA A 312 -4.59 6.43 -2.62
C ALA A 312 -5.29 6.37 -3.99
N ALA A 313 -6.55 5.91 -4.03
CA ALA A 313 -7.32 5.87 -5.27
C ALA A 313 -7.58 7.27 -5.84
N GLU A 314 -7.86 8.25 -4.98
CA GLU A 314 -8.02 9.65 -5.36
C GLU A 314 -6.72 10.24 -5.92
N ARG A 315 -5.56 9.96 -5.32
CA ARG A 315 -4.26 10.40 -5.83
C ARG A 315 -3.91 9.75 -7.17
N ARG A 316 -4.24 8.48 -7.40
CA ARG A 316 -4.10 7.84 -8.72
C ARG A 316 -4.97 8.49 -9.79
N MET A 317 -6.16 8.95 -9.44
CA MET A 317 -7.01 9.72 -10.35
C MET A 317 -6.36 11.07 -10.69
N ALA A 318 -5.75 11.76 -9.71
CA ALA A 318 -5.00 12.99 -9.94
C ALA A 318 -3.79 12.76 -10.86
N ALA A 319 -3.07 11.65 -10.68
CA ALA A 319 -1.95 11.27 -11.54
C ALA A 319 -2.40 11.06 -13.00
N ALA A 320 -3.48 10.33 -13.21
CA ALA A 320 -4.02 10.09 -14.55
C ALA A 320 -4.50 11.39 -15.23
N ASN A 321 -5.10 12.32 -14.47
CA ASN A 321 -5.48 13.64 -15.01
C ASN A 321 -4.27 14.44 -15.51
N ALA A 322 -3.16 14.41 -14.78
CA ALA A 322 -1.95 15.14 -15.16
C ALA A 322 -1.33 14.59 -16.46
N LEU A 323 -1.41 13.28 -16.71
CA LEU A 323 -0.92 12.65 -17.95
C LEU A 323 -1.67 13.15 -19.20
N ILE A 324 -2.96 13.47 -19.10
CA ILE A 324 -3.70 14.10 -20.21
C ILE A 324 -2.99 15.38 -20.65
N GLY A 325 -2.60 16.22 -19.69
CA GLY A 325 -1.87 17.45 -20.00
C GLY A 325 -0.49 17.20 -20.62
N ALA A 326 0.23 16.18 -20.17
CA ALA A 326 1.51 15.77 -20.75
C ALA A 326 1.36 15.29 -22.21
N ALA A 327 0.28 14.54 -22.52
CA ALA A 327 -0.04 14.11 -23.88
C ALA A 327 -0.50 15.28 -24.78
N GLU A 328 -1.30 16.20 -24.26
CA GLU A 328 -1.71 17.42 -24.98
C GLU A 328 -0.51 18.34 -25.28
N ALA A 329 0.46 18.42 -24.38
CA ALA A 329 1.70 19.19 -24.60
C ALA A 329 2.51 18.68 -25.82
N ALA A 330 2.37 17.40 -26.20
CA ALA A 330 3.03 16.84 -27.38
C ALA A 330 2.50 17.37 -28.72
N PHE A 331 1.40 18.12 -28.74
CA PHE A 331 0.90 18.80 -29.94
C PHE A 331 1.67 20.09 -30.26
N PHE A 332 2.45 20.61 -29.34
CA PHE A 332 3.16 21.85 -29.48
C PHE A 332 4.62 21.64 -29.93
N PRO A 333 5.26 22.70 -30.53
CA PRO A 333 6.64 22.59 -30.97
C PRO A 333 7.62 22.35 -29.81
N THR A 334 8.58 21.45 -30.01
CA THR A 334 9.68 21.24 -29.07
C THR A 334 10.88 22.10 -29.47
N VAL A 335 11.42 22.86 -28.53
CA VAL A 335 12.66 23.63 -28.68
C VAL A 335 13.77 22.87 -27.96
N THR A 336 14.83 22.54 -28.70
CA THR A 336 16.03 21.91 -28.12
C THR A 336 17.19 22.88 -28.25
N LEU A 337 17.81 23.20 -27.13
CA LEU A 337 19.05 23.99 -27.08
C LEU A 337 20.23 23.04 -26.99
N SER A 338 21.25 23.24 -27.83
CA SER A 338 22.45 22.41 -27.85
C SER A 338 23.71 23.24 -27.84
N ALA A 339 24.74 22.73 -27.16
CA ALA A 339 26.07 23.30 -27.15
C ALA A 339 27.12 22.19 -27.13
N ASP A 340 28.09 22.31 -28.04
CA ASP A 340 29.18 21.35 -28.12
C ASP A 340 30.51 22.10 -28.00
N TYR A 341 31.44 21.53 -27.28
CA TYR A 341 32.82 22.00 -27.21
C TYR A 341 33.77 20.83 -27.23
N GLY A 342 34.81 20.89 -28.06
CA GLY A 342 35.72 19.77 -28.15
C GLY A 342 36.96 20.01 -28.99
N VAL A 343 37.66 18.92 -29.25
CA VAL A 343 38.81 18.89 -30.14
C VAL A 343 38.68 17.70 -31.10
N SER A 344 39.09 17.85 -32.37
CA SER A 344 39.11 16.79 -33.35
C SER A 344 40.32 16.88 -34.25
N ALA A 345 40.92 15.72 -34.58
CA ALA A 345 42.06 15.63 -35.45
C ALA A 345 42.14 14.27 -36.17
N SER A 346 42.81 14.26 -37.34
CA SER A 346 43.15 13.00 -38.05
C SER A 346 44.37 12.25 -37.47
N MET A 347 45.13 12.89 -36.60
CA MET A 347 46.28 12.33 -35.87
C MET A 347 46.21 12.68 -34.39
N ILE A 348 46.43 11.70 -33.53
CA ILE A 348 46.34 11.86 -32.08
C ILE A 348 47.29 12.95 -31.54
N LYS A 349 48.50 13.04 -32.13
CA LYS A 349 49.49 14.06 -31.72
C LYS A 349 49.07 15.50 -32.03
N ARG A 350 48.06 15.71 -32.86
CA ARG A 350 47.51 17.04 -33.22
C ARG A 350 46.23 17.38 -32.46
N LEU A 351 45.69 16.43 -31.70
CA LEU A 351 44.36 16.55 -31.08
C LEU A 351 44.23 17.78 -30.20
N PHE A 352 45.25 18.14 -29.44
CA PHE A 352 45.24 19.25 -28.52
C PHE A 352 45.79 20.56 -29.12
N ASN A 353 46.09 20.61 -30.41
CA ASN A 353 46.50 21.83 -31.07
C ASN A 353 45.34 22.86 -31.13
N THR A 354 45.66 24.14 -31.16
CA THR A 354 44.63 25.22 -31.24
C THR A 354 43.73 25.06 -32.48
N ALA A 355 44.28 24.59 -33.61
CA ALA A 355 43.54 24.36 -34.84
C ALA A 355 42.56 23.16 -34.79
N SER A 356 42.65 22.32 -33.77
CA SER A 356 41.77 21.17 -33.53
C SER A 356 40.55 21.48 -32.66
N ARG A 357 40.49 22.69 -32.08
CA ARG A 357 39.37 23.11 -31.25
C ARG A 357 38.14 23.40 -32.11
N MET A 358 37.00 22.91 -31.62
CA MET A 358 35.70 23.14 -32.22
C MET A 358 34.66 23.51 -31.18
N TRP A 359 33.68 24.26 -31.53
CA TRP A 359 32.51 24.56 -30.71
C TRP A 359 31.31 24.83 -31.59
N SER A 360 30.13 24.52 -31.08
CA SER A 360 28.86 24.92 -31.69
C SER A 360 27.87 25.26 -30.59
N VAL A 361 27.00 26.22 -30.86
CA VAL A 361 25.83 26.55 -30.03
C VAL A 361 24.68 26.78 -30.99
N GLY A 362 23.57 26.15 -30.74
CA GLY A 362 22.39 26.25 -31.59
C GLY A 362 21.11 25.87 -30.90
N ASP A 363 20.01 26.20 -31.55
CA ASP A 363 18.68 25.77 -31.20
C ASP A 363 18.03 25.05 -32.38
N THR A 364 17.14 24.12 -32.04
CA THR A 364 16.33 23.42 -33.03
C THR A 364 14.88 23.43 -32.59
N LEU A 365 13.99 23.99 -33.41
CA LEU A 365 12.54 23.91 -33.19
C LEU A 365 11.98 22.83 -34.11
N THR A 366 11.34 21.82 -33.46
CA THR A 366 10.72 20.70 -34.17
C THR A 366 9.23 20.71 -33.94
N GLN A 367 8.43 20.70 -35.02
CA GLN A 367 6.98 20.56 -34.99
C GLN A 367 6.56 19.39 -35.89
N THR A 368 5.88 18.41 -35.33
CA THR A 368 5.29 17.33 -36.11
C THR A 368 4.01 17.83 -36.78
N LEU A 369 3.96 17.86 -38.11
CA LEU A 369 2.79 18.35 -38.86
C LEU A 369 1.79 17.22 -39.15
N PHE A 370 2.27 16.00 -39.36
CA PHE A 370 1.43 14.83 -39.67
C PHE A 370 2.00 13.58 -39.01
N ASP A 371 1.18 12.82 -38.30
CA ASP A 371 1.53 11.58 -37.58
C ASP A 371 0.44 10.51 -37.69
N ALA A 372 -0.46 10.61 -38.66
CA ALA A 372 -1.57 9.70 -38.88
C ALA A 372 -2.46 9.47 -37.63
N GLY A 373 -2.56 10.49 -36.77
CA GLY A 373 -3.42 10.45 -35.58
C GLY A 373 -2.79 9.90 -34.30
N LEU A 374 -1.46 9.63 -34.29
CA LEU A 374 -0.75 9.07 -33.15
C LEU A 374 -0.99 9.87 -31.86
N ARG A 375 -0.78 11.20 -31.90
CA ARG A 375 -0.96 12.08 -30.72
C ARG A 375 -2.43 12.15 -30.28
N HIS A 376 -3.36 12.14 -31.23
CA HIS A 376 -4.79 12.10 -30.91
C HIS A 376 -5.14 10.81 -30.14
N ALA A 377 -4.68 9.67 -30.64
CA ALA A 377 -4.90 8.38 -29.99
C ALA A 377 -4.25 8.33 -28.57
N ALA A 378 -3.08 8.95 -28.38
CA ALA A 378 -2.43 9.05 -27.08
C ALA A 378 -3.27 9.87 -26.08
N VAL A 379 -3.80 11.03 -26.47
CA VAL A 379 -4.70 11.81 -25.60
C VAL A 379 -5.98 11.03 -25.26
N GLU A 380 -6.60 10.36 -26.24
CA GLU A 380 -7.79 9.51 -25.97
C GLU A 380 -7.46 8.33 -25.05
N GLN A 381 -6.28 7.74 -25.17
CA GLN A 381 -5.79 6.71 -24.23
C GLN A 381 -5.74 7.25 -22.80
N ASP A 382 -5.14 8.44 -22.58
CA ASP A 382 -4.98 9.01 -21.25
C ASP A 382 -6.32 9.49 -20.68
N ARG A 383 -7.25 9.98 -21.51
CA ARG A 383 -8.63 10.28 -21.10
C ARG A 383 -9.37 9.03 -20.63
N ALA A 384 -9.27 7.94 -21.39
CA ALA A 384 -9.88 6.67 -21.00
C ALA A 384 -9.25 6.10 -19.71
N ALA A 385 -7.93 6.29 -19.51
CA ALA A 385 -7.26 5.92 -18.27
C ALA A 385 -7.76 6.75 -17.08
N PHE A 386 -8.00 8.05 -17.27
CA PHE A 386 -8.59 8.91 -16.25
C PHE A 386 -10.03 8.50 -15.92
N ASP A 387 -10.87 8.18 -16.91
CA ASP A 387 -12.23 7.68 -16.69
C ASP A 387 -12.23 6.36 -15.92
N ALA A 388 -11.31 5.47 -16.22
CA ALA A 388 -11.11 4.22 -15.47
C ALA A 388 -10.67 4.51 -14.01
N ALA A 389 -9.79 5.49 -13.78
CA ALA A 389 -9.37 5.90 -12.44
C ALA A 389 -10.54 6.50 -11.63
N ILE A 390 -11.42 7.29 -12.25
CA ILE A 390 -12.67 7.79 -11.62
C ILE A 390 -13.57 6.63 -11.19
N ALA A 391 -13.78 5.64 -12.07
CA ALA A 391 -14.60 4.48 -11.77
C ALA A 391 -14.02 3.66 -10.61
N ASN A 392 -12.70 3.44 -10.60
CA ASN A 392 -12.00 2.75 -9.52
C ASN A 392 -12.08 3.50 -8.18
N TYR A 393 -11.91 4.82 -8.19
CA TYR A 393 -12.09 5.66 -7.00
C TYR A 393 -13.50 5.50 -6.42
N ARG A 394 -14.54 5.63 -7.26
CA ARG A 394 -15.93 5.46 -6.84
C ARG A 394 -16.20 4.06 -6.30
N GLN A 395 -15.66 3.03 -6.93
CA GLN A 395 -15.80 1.65 -6.47
C GLN A 395 -15.13 1.45 -5.10
N THR A 396 -13.93 2.00 -4.88
CA THR A 396 -13.25 1.95 -3.58
C THR A 396 -14.09 2.61 -2.48
N VAL A 397 -14.71 3.76 -2.78
CA VAL A 397 -15.63 4.45 -1.85
C VAL A 397 -16.85 3.57 -1.52
N LEU A 398 -17.50 2.99 -2.54
CA LEU A 398 -18.66 2.11 -2.34
C LEU A 398 -18.30 0.87 -1.52
N THR A 399 -17.16 0.25 -1.81
CA THR A 399 -16.66 -0.89 -1.04
C THR A 399 -16.39 -0.50 0.42
N GLY A 400 -15.85 0.71 0.66
CA GLY A 400 -15.67 1.24 2.00
C GLY A 400 -16.99 1.34 2.78
N PHE A 401 -18.03 1.89 2.16
CA PHE A 401 -19.36 1.96 2.79
C PHE A 401 -19.96 0.58 3.03
N GLN A 402 -19.85 -0.33 2.05
CA GLN A 402 -20.32 -1.70 2.21
C GLN A 402 -19.67 -2.36 3.43
N GLN A 403 -18.34 -2.29 3.58
CA GLN A 403 -17.63 -2.87 4.71
C GLN A 403 -18.12 -2.33 6.06
N VAL A 404 -18.34 -1.03 6.17
CA VAL A 404 -18.87 -0.44 7.41
C VAL A 404 -20.29 -0.94 7.71
N GLU A 405 -21.18 -0.96 6.72
CA GLU A 405 -22.55 -1.45 6.90
C GLU A 405 -22.59 -2.94 7.27
N ASP A 406 -21.77 -3.76 6.61
CA ASP A 406 -21.69 -5.21 6.89
C ASP A 406 -21.27 -5.46 8.34
N GLU A 407 -20.25 -4.74 8.85
CA GLU A 407 -19.75 -4.93 10.22
C GLU A 407 -20.69 -4.32 11.28
N LEU A 408 -21.38 -3.23 10.99
CA LEU A 408 -22.42 -2.68 11.87
C LEU A 408 -23.59 -3.67 12.00
N ALA A 409 -24.04 -4.26 10.88
CA ALA A 409 -25.06 -5.29 10.88
C ALA A 409 -24.62 -6.53 11.66
N ALA A 410 -23.38 -7.00 11.42
CA ALA A 410 -22.81 -8.15 12.10
C ALA A 410 -22.77 -7.93 13.63
N LEU A 411 -22.24 -6.80 14.11
CA LEU A 411 -22.16 -6.50 15.54
C LEU A 411 -23.54 -6.45 16.19
N ARG A 412 -24.51 -5.82 15.54
CA ARG A 412 -25.89 -5.74 16.05
C ARG A 412 -26.56 -7.10 16.13
N ILE A 413 -26.46 -7.91 15.05
CA ILE A 413 -27.08 -9.23 14.98
C ILE A 413 -26.42 -10.20 15.96
N LEU A 414 -25.08 -10.26 15.97
CA LEU A 414 -24.32 -11.11 16.87
C LEU A 414 -24.49 -10.72 18.37
N ALA A 415 -24.76 -9.45 18.67
CA ALA A 415 -25.08 -9.05 20.05
C ALA A 415 -26.40 -9.68 20.51
N ASN A 416 -27.43 -9.68 19.67
CA ASN A 416 -28.71 -10.34 19.98
C ASN A 416 -28.57 -11.86 20.06
N GLN A 417 -27.79 -12.45 19.16
CA GLN A 417 -27.48 -13.89 19.19
C GLN A 417 -26.75 -14.27 20.48
N ALA A 418 -25.77 -13.49 20.95
CA ALA A 418 -25.05 -13.75 22.17
C ALA A 418 -25.97 -13.86 23.39
N VAL A 419 -26.98 -12.96 23.49
CA VAL A 419 -27.98 -13.01 24.58
C VAL A 419 -28.78 -14.33 24.55
N ALA A 420 -29.18 -14.79 23.36
CA ALA A 420 -29.91 -16.04 23.22
C ALA A 420 -29.02 -17.27 23.53
N GLU A 421 -27.76 -17.26 23.07
CA GLU A 421 -26.80 -18.34 23.34
C GLU A 421 -26.43 -18.41 24.82
N ASP A 422 -26.22 -17.29 25.50
CA ASP A 422 -25.96 -17.27 26.95
C ASP A 422 -27.13 -17.85 27.75
N ALA A 423 -28.38 -17.56 27.34
CA ALA A 423 -29.57 -18.16 27.94
C ALA A 423 -29.64 -19.69 27.67
N ALA A 424 -29.30 -20.11 26.44
CA ALA A 424 -29.26 -21.54 26.08
C ALA A 424 -28.17 -22.30 26.86
N VAL A 425 -26.99 -21.70 27.04
CA VAL A 425 -25.91 -22.26 27.89
C VAL A 425 -26.37 -22.42 29.33
N ALA A 426 -27.02 -21.40 29.90
CA ALA A 426 -27.53 -21.45 31.28
C ALA A 426 -28.56 -22.59 31.46
N ALA A 427 -29.54 -22.67 30.54
CA ALA A 427 -30.56 -23.71 30.57
C ALA A 427 -29.99 -25.13 30.37
N ALA A 428 -29.05 -25.30 29.42
CA ALA A 428 -28.43 -26.60 29.17
C ALA A 428 -27.56 -27.09 30.33
N ARG A 429 -26.81 -26.21 31.00
CA ARG A 429 -26.02 -26.53 32.19
C ARG A 429 -26.92 -26.94 33.36
N GLU A 430 -28.07 -26.27 33.56
CA GLU A 430 -29.01 -26.66 34.59
C GLU A 430 -29.65 -28.01 34.28
N ALA A 431 -30.03 -28.29 33.02
CA ALA A 431 -30.52 -29.59 32.59
C ALA A 431 -29.47 -30.70 32.81
N GLU A 432 -28.22 -30.45 32.45
CA GLU A 432 -27.10 -31.39 32.71
C GLU A 432 -26.95 -31.69 34.20
N ARG A 433 -26.99 -30.67 35.05
CA ARG A 433 -26.89 -30.80 36.49
C ARG A 433 -28.01 -31.69 37.06
N ILE A 434 -29.26 -31.43 36.66
CA ILE A 434 -30.44 -32.18 37.10
C ILE A 434 -30.36 -33.62 36.63
N ILE A 435 -30.14 -33.87 35.33
CA ILE A 435 -30.10 -35.21 34.73
C ILE A 435 -28.93 -36.04 35.32
N THR A 436 -27.76 -35.42 35.53
CA THR A 436 -26.63 -36.10 36.18
C THR A 436 -26.96 -36.54 37.61
N ASN A 437 -27.70 -35.74 38.38
CA ASN A 437 -28.14 -36.09 39.73
C ASN A 437 -29.18 -37.23 39.70
N GLN A 438 -30.13 -37.20 38.75
CA GLN A 438 -31.11 -38.28 38.56
C GLN A 438 -30.43 -39.58 38.16
N TYR A 439 -29.41 -39.54 37.30
CA TYR A 439 -28.63 -40.72 36.95
C TYR A 439 -27.88 -41.32 38.16
N LYS A 440 -27.26 -40.46 38.98
CA LYS A 440 -26.63 -40.92 40.24
C LYS A 440 -27.62 -41.56 41.20
N ALA A 441 -28.86 -41.10 41.20
CA ALA A 441 -29.97 -41.68 41.96
C ALA A 441 -30.59 -42.93 41.32
N GLY A 442 -30.15 -43.34 40.12
CA GLY A 442 -30.64 -44.52 39.38
C GLY A 442 -32.03 -44.34 38.74
N THR A 443 -32.53 -43.10 38.56
CA THR A 443 -33.88 -42.82 38.04
C THR A 443 -33.93 -42.58 36.54
N VAL A 444 -32.80 -42.40 35.86
CA VAL A 444 -32.73 -42.21 34.41
C VAL A 444 -31.58 -43.00 33.80
N ALA A 445 -31.69 -43.32 32.50
CA ALA A 445 -30.65 -44.03 31.76
C ALA A 445 -29.45 -43.12 31.47
N TYR A 446 -28.25 -43.69 31.28
CA TYR A 446 -27.03 -42.94 30.97
C TYR A 446 -27.11 -42.17 29.65
N THR A 447 -27.87 -42.66 28.66
CA THR A 447 -28.14 -41.96 27.40
C THR A 447 -28.66 -40.52 27.60
N SER A 448 -29.51 -40.31 28.64
CA SER A 448 -30.02 -38.98 28.97
C SER A 448 -28.90 -38.06 29.47
N VAL A 449 -27.93 -38.62 30.23
CA VAL A 449 -26.75 -37.85 30.68
C VAL A 449 -25.89 -37.46 29.50
N VAL A 450 -25.60 -38.38 28.57
CA VAL A 450 -24.81 -38.09 27.36
C VAL A 450 -25.45 -36.98 26.54
N VAL A 451 -26.78 -37.02 26.31
CA VAL A 451 -27.50 -35.99 25.57
C VAL A 451 -27.39 -34.63 26.26
N ALA A 452 -27.62 -34.58 27.57
CA ALA A 452 -27.56 -33.33 28.34
C ALA A 452 -26.15 -32.72 28.36
N GLN A 453 -25.13 -33.57 28.58
CA GLN A 453 -23.71 -33.13 28.58
C GLN A 453 -23.26 -32.65 27.20
N THR A 454 -23.61 -33.36 26.13
CA THR A 454 -23.29 -32.97 24.77
C THR A 454 -23.97 -31.65 24.40
N THR A 455 -25.23 -31.46 24.78
CA THR A 455 -25.96 -30.21 24.55
C THR A 455 -25.32 -29.06 25.31
N ALA A 456 -24.97 -29.23 26.57
CA ALA A 456 -24.32 -28.18 27.36
C ALA A 456 -22.95 -27.80 26.81
N LEU A 457 -22.15 -28.76 26.39
CA LEU A 457 -20.86 -28.54 25.77
C LEU A 457 -20.99 -27.80 24.42
N ASN A 458 -21.88 -28.27 23.53
CA ASN A 458 -22.09 -27.67 22.23
C ASN A 458 -22.60 -26.22 22.33
N ASN A 459 -23.55 -25.92 23.22
CA ASN A 459 -24.03 -24.57 23.45
C ASN A 459 -22.90 -23.68 23.98
N ALA A 460 -22.05 -24.16 24.87
CA ALA A 460 -20.91 -23.41 25.38
C ALA A 460 -19.86 -23.12 24.29
N ILE A 461 -19.60 -24.09 23.40
CA ILE A 461 -18.72 -23.88 22.23
C ILE A 461 -19.34 -22.84 21.28
N THR A 462 -20.65 -22.94 20.99
CA THR A 462 -21.34 -21.97 20.13
C THR A 462 -21.30 -20.56 20.71
N ALA A 463 -21.53 -20.39 21.99
CA ALA A 463 -21.43 -19.10 22.66
C ALA A 463 -20.01 -18.49 22.59
N ALA A 464 -18.96 -19.32 22.73
CA ALA A 464 -17.58 -18.89 22.55
C ALA A 464 -17.30 -18.47 21.10
N ASN A 465 -17.82 -19.20 20.11
CA ASN A 465 -17.67 -18.86 18.68
C ASN A 465 -18.43 -17.57 18.32
N VAL A 466 -19.61 -17.33 18.88
CA VAL A 466 -20.33 -16.05 18.71
C VAL A 466 -19.53 -14.89 19.30
N ARG A 467 -18.89 -15.08 20.45
CA ARG A 467 -17.98 -14.08 21.02
C ARG A 467 -16.78 -13.81 20.12
N GLN A 468 -16.16 -14.86 19.56
CA GLN A 468 -15.10 -14.73 18.57
C GLN A 468 -15.54 -13.86 17.40
N SER A 469 -16.69 -14.19 16.80
CA SER A 469 -17.24 -13.45 15.66
C SER A 469 -17.47 -11.98 16.00
N ARG A 470 -17.96 -11.67 17.20
CA ARG A 470 -18.15 -10.28 17.66
C ARG A 470 -16.83 -9.53 17.82
N LEU A 471 -15.79 -10.16 18.37
CA LEU A 471 -14.46 -9.56 18.51
C LEU A 471 -13.85 -9.29 17.13
N VAL A 472 -13.90 -10.25 16.20
CA VAL A 472 -13.39 -10.08 14.84
C VAL A 472 -14.15 -9.00 14.08
N ALA A 473 -15.48 -8.97 14.18
CA ALA A 473 -16.30 -7.91 13.57
C ALA A 473 -15.99 -6.51 14.14
N SER A 474 -15.67 -6.41 15.46
CA SER A 474 -15.25 -5.12 16.04
C SER A 474 -13.92 -4.64 15.49
N VAL A 475 -12.95 -5.54 15.28
CA VAL A 475 -11.67 -5.24 14.61
C VAL A 475 -11.92 -4.78 13.17
N ALA A 476 -12.73 -5.54 12.43
CA ALA A 476 -13.05 -5.24 11.02
C ALA A 476 -13.79 -3.90 10.87
N LEU A 477 -14.69 -3.54 11.80
CA LEU A 477 -15.34 -2.23 11.81
C LEU A 477 -14.32 -1.10 12.01
N ILE A 478 -13.39 -1.23 12.94
CA ILE A 478 -12.34 -0.21 13.17
C ILE A 478 -11.47 -0.05 11.92
N GLN A 479 -11.09 -1.18 11.28
CA GLN A 479 -10.37 -1.13 10.00
C GLN A 479 -11.19 -0.45 8.90
N ALA A 480 -12.48 -0.79 8.77
CA ALA A 480 -13.37 -0.20 7.78
C ALA A 480 -13.55 1.32 7.99
N LEU A 481 -13.45 1.79 9.23
CA LEU A 481 -13.45 3.21 9.59
C LEU A 481 -12.10 3.91 9.39
N GLY A 482 -11.04 3.16 9.03
CA GLY A 482 -9.71 3.70 8.72
C GLY A 482 -8.68 3.65 9.85
N GLY A 483 -8.99 3.04 11.02
CA GLY A 483 -8.03 2.76 12.09
C GLY A 483 -7.29 3.99 12.66
N GLY A 484 -7.92 5.18 12.64
CA GLY A 484 -7.31 6.42 13.14
C GLY A 484 -6.33 7.09 12.17
N TRP A 485 -6.28 6.68 10.91
CA TRP A 485 -5.55 7.37 9.86
C TRP A 485 -6.35 8.57 9.32
N ASP A 486 -5.64 9.57 8.77
CA ASP A 486 -6.21 10.76 8.16
C ASP A 486 -5.44 11.16 6.90
N ALA A 487 -6.14 11.69 5.89
CA ALA A 487 -5.55 12.13 4.61
C ALA A 487 -4.51 13.26 4.78
N ALA A 488 -4.56 14.01 5.87
CA ALA A 488 -3.54 15.01 6.21
C ALA A 488 -2.16 14.39 6.50
N GLN A 489 -2.09 13.07 6.73
CA GLN A 489 -0.83 12.34 6.90
C GLN A 489 -0.13 12.05 5.56
N LEU A 490 -0.79 12.23 4.42
CA LEU A 490 -0.13 12.12 3.12
C LEU A 490 0.97 13.18 2.98
N PRO A 491 2.13 12.81 2.40
CA PRO A 491 3.20 13.78 2.18
C PRO A 491 2.74 14.85 1.18
N SER A 492 3.04 16.12 1.51
CA SER A 492 2.80 17.23 0.58
C SER A 492 3.73 17.14 -0.64
N ARG A 493 3.36 17.82 -1.73
CA ARG A 493 4.20 17.97 -2.91
C ARG A 493 5.61 18.45 -2.53
N ASP A 494 5.69 19.53 -1.74
CA ASP A 494 6.96 20.14 -1.33
C ASP A 494 7.86 19.16 -0.58
N ARG A 495 7.30 18.28 0.26
CA ARG A 495 8.06 17.26 0.97
C ARG A 495 8.64 16.22 0.01
N ILE A 496 7.83 15.67 -0.90
CA ILE A 496 8.27 14.70 -1.90
C ILE A 496 9.36 15.29 -2.79
N GLU A 497 9.24 16.57 -3.16
CA GLU A 497 10.21 17.26 -4.00
C GLU A 497 11.48 17.67 -3.24
N ALA A 498 11.40 17.94 -1.94
CA ALA A 498 12.55 18.33 -1.11
C ALA A 498 13.55 17.18 -0.89
N ASP A 499 13.03 15.94 -0.79
CA ASP A 499 13.87 14.74 -0.62
C ASP A 499 14.57 14.31 -1.92
N SER A 500 14.46 15.09 -2.99
CA SER A 500 15.09 14.89 -4.28
C SER A 500 16.39 15.70 -4.37
N PRO A 501 17.53 15.27 -3.83
CA PRO A 501 18.78 15.98 -4.04
C PRO A 501 19.14 15.85 -5.53
N LEU A 502 19.33 16.98 -6.19
CA LEU A 502 20.15 17.07 -7.38
C LEU A 502 21.59 16.71 -6.96
N ASN A 503 21.81 15.41 -6.70
CA ASN A 503 23.13 14.90 -6.37
C ASN A 503 23.98 15.00 -7.63
N PHE A 504 24.73 16.06 -7.75
CA PHE A 504 25.76 16.29 -8.76
C PHE A 504 26.98 15.38 -8.49
N ASN A 505 26.74 14.09 -8.28
CA ASN A 505 27.81 13.11 -8.30
C ASN A 505 27.82 12.45 -9.68
N PRO A 506 28.65 12.91 -10.64
CA PRO A 506 28.67 12.41 -12.01
C PRO A 506 29.14 10.95 -12.12
N LEU A 507 29.63 10.37 -11.02
CA LEU A 507 30.12 8.99 -10.98
C LEU A 507 29.41 8.25 -9.83
N PRO A 508 28.90 7.04 -10.08
CA PRO A 508 28.49 6.18 -8.99
C PRO A 508 29.66 5.95 -8.02
N PRO A 509 29.42 5.73 -6.72
CA PRO A 509 30.45 5.44 -5.74
C PRO A 509 31.37 4.32 -6.29
N ALA A 510 32.68 4.47 -6.11
CA ALA A 510 33.68 3.55 -6.67
C ALA A 510 33.50 2.08 -6.24
N ASP A 511 32.85 1.86 -5.13
CA ASP A 511 32.48 0.56 -4.55
C ASP A 511 31.30 -0.14 -5.24
N THR A 512 30.53 0.57 -6.09
CA THR A 512 29.40 0.00 -6.85
C THR A 512 29.77 -0.47 -8.26
N LEU A 513 31.01 -0.25 -8.68
CA LEU A 513 31.53 -0.69 -9.99
C LEU A 513 32.68 -1.73 -9.80
N PRO A 514 32.38 -2.98 -9.41
CA PRO A 514 33.41 -4.00 -9.37
C PRO A 514 33.94 -4.25 -10.80
N GLY A 515 35.17 -3.92 -11.07
CA GLY A 515 35.92 -4.39 -12.22
C GLY A 515 35.77 -3.64 -13.55
N PHE A 516 35.07 -2.50 -13.61
CA PHE A 516 34.97 -1.74 -14.86
C PHE A 516 36.35 -1.23 -15.33
N TRP A 517 37.21 -0.79 -14.43
CA TRP A 517 38.55 -0.30 -14.77
C TRP A 517 39.56 -1.43 -15.03
N ASP A 518 39.30 -2.64 -14.51
CA ASP A 518 40.16 -3.83 -14.75
C ASP A 518 39.88 -4.51 -16.10
N SER A 519 38.76 -4.21 -16.75
CA SER A 519 38.34 -4.78 -18.02
C SER A 519 38.79 -3.97 -19.26
N LEU A 520 39.35 -2.77 -19.05
CA LEU A 520 39.91 -2.01 -20.17
C LEU A 520 41.23 -2.62 -20.65
N PRO A 521 41.37 -3.00 -21.92
CA PRO A 521 42.63 -3.47 -22.42
C PRO A 521 43.68 -2.36 -22.28
N ARG A 522 44.79 -2.68 -21.62
CA ARG A 522 45.96 -1.79 -21.56
C ARG A 522 46.47 -1.58 -22.99
N LEU A 523 46.00 -0.52 -23.60
CA LEU A 523 46.46 -0.04 -24.92
C LEU A 523 47.66 0.91 -24.73
N TRP A 524 48.83 0.34 -24.34
CA TRP A 524 50.12 1.02 -24.46
C TRP A 524 51.06 0.11 -25.20
#